data_6266d5bd4d69176e0508e72894155325
#
_entry.id   6266d5bd4d69176e0508e72894155325
#
_cell.length_a   1.000
_cell.length_b   1.000
_cell.length_c   1.000
_cell.angle_alpha   90.00
_cell.angle_beta   90.00
_cell.angle_gamma   90.00
#
_symmetry.space_group_name_H-M   'P 1'
#
loop_
_entity.id
_entity.type
_entity.pdbx_description
1 polymer ?
#
loop_
_entity_poly.entity_id
_entity_poly.type
_entity_poly.pdbx_seq_one_letter_code
_entity_poly.pdbx_strand_id
1 'polypeptide(L)'
;MIRITVDTNVLVSATFWYGASYRIIELVEQGKVELVLSEAIIQEFSAVLEYEEIKTKVVNKGLLMLRTVEKLVSMSKIVVPAIKIAVVKEDPDDDKILECAVAGDVNYLISKDNHLLRIVKYGKIKIVSPEEFLKLF
;
A
#
# COMPACT_ATOMS: atom_id res chain seq x y z
N MET A 1 11.95 -14.14 -2.22
CA MET A 1 10.53 -13.77 -2.03
C MET A 1 10.27 -12.42 -2.68
N ILE A 2 9.17 -12.29 -3.37
CA ILE A 2 8.77 -11.02 -3.98
C ILE A 2 8.44 -10.02 -2.89
N ARG A 3 9.02 -8.83 -2.98
CA ARG A 3 8.68 -7.71 -2.10
C ARG A 3 7.81 -6.73 -2.82
N ILE A 4 6.79 -6.24 -2.12
CA ILE A 4 5.86 -5.25 -2.65
C ILE A 4 5.68 -4.11 -1.67
N THR A 5 5.33 -2.94 -2.20
CA THR A 5 4.67 -1.91 -1.42
C THR A 5 3.37 -1.54 -2.13
N VAL A 6 2.43 -1.00 -1.40
CA VAL A 6 1.12 -0.66 -1.92
C VAL A 6 0.75 0.75 -1.50
N ASP A 7 -0.03 1.44 -2.33
CA ASP A 7 -0.49 2.77 -1.94
C ASP A 7 -1.66 2.67 -0.96
N THR A 8 -1.98 3.81 -0.37
CA THR A 8 -3.04 3.89 0.65
C THR A 8 -4.38 3.42 0.12
N ASN A 9 -4.72 3.74 -1.13
CA ASN A 9 -6.01 3.34 -1.70
C ASN A 9 -6.13 1.82 -1.84
N VAL A 10 -5.03 1.14 -2.13
CA VAL A 10 -5.01 -0.33 -2.18
C VAL A 10 -5.27 -0.90 -0.78
N LEU A 11 -4.65 -0.33 0.24
CA LEU A 11 -4.87 -0.76 1.63
C LEU A 11 -6.32 -0.54 2.06
N VAL A 12 -6.90 0.59 1.72
CA VAL A 12 -8.32 0.90 2.02
C VAL A 12 -9.24 -0.09 1.30
N SER A 13 -9.00 -0.35 0.02
CA SER A 13 -9.78 -1.33 -0.73
C SER A 13 -9.71 -2.72 -0.10
N ALA A 14 -8.53 -3.13 0.33
CA ALA A 14 -8.35 -4.44 0.96
C ALA A 14 -9.11 -4.54 2.28
N THR A 15 -9.29 -3.42 2.97
CA THR A 15 -9.99 -3.39 4.25
C THR A 15 -11.51 -3.56 4.08
N PHE A 16 -12.10 -2.93 3.07
CA PHE A 16 -13.55 -2.83 2.95
C PHE A 16 -14.16 -3.72 1.88
N TRP A 17 -13.40 -4.24 0.95
CA TRP A 17 -13.95 -5.02 -0.16
C TRP A 17 -13.14 -6.30 -0.40
N TYR A 18 -13.86 -7.34 -0.88
CA TYR A 18 -13.25 -8.59 -1.31
C TYR A 18 -12.96 -8.50 -2.82
N GLY A 19 -11.77 -8.11 -3.16
CA GLY A 19 -11.35 -7.98 -4.55
C GLY A 19 -9.85 -8.20 -4.69
N ALA A 20 -9.28 -7.68 -5.77
CA ALA A 20 -7.86 -7.86 -6.06
C ALA A 20 -6.96 -7.38 -4.91
N SER A 21 -7.25 -6.21 -4.35
CA SER A 21 -6.47 -5.67 -3.24
C SER A 21 -6.51 -6.59 -2.01
N TYR A 22 -7.68 -7.11 -1.68
CA TYR A 22 -7.85 -8.06 -0.57
C TYR A 22 -7.03 -9.32 -0.80
N ARG A 23 -7.06 -9.87 -2.02
CA ARG A 23 -6.29 -11.07 -2.35
C ARG A 23 -4.79 -10.87 -2.23
N ILE A 24 -4.31 -9.67 -2.52
CA ILE A 24 -2.89 -9.36 -2.34
C ILE A 24 -2.52 -9.41 -0.85
N ILE A 25 -3.36 -8.85 0.01
CA ILE A 25 -3.12 -8.91 1.46
C ILE A 25 -3.19 -10.35 1.96
N GLU A 26 -4.08 -11.18 1.42
CA GLU A 26 -4.08 -12.61 1.74
C GLU A 26 -2.74 -13.28 1.39
N LEU A 27 -2.15 -12.92 0.26
CA LEU A 27 -0.83 -13.45 -0.12
C LEU A 27 0.25 -13.05 0.89
N VAL A 28 0.16 -11.84 1.42
CA VAL A 28 1.06 -11.38 2.49
C VAL A 28 0.85 -12.22 3.76
N GLU A 29 -0.41 -12.42 4.15
CA GLU A 29 -0.73 -13.24 5.33
C GLU A 29 -0.23 -14.67 5.20
N GLN A 30 -0.27 -15.21 3.99
CA GLN A 30 0.19 -16.57 3.71
C GLN A 30 1.72 -16.67 3.59
N GLY A 31 2.43 -15.56 3.70
CA GLY A 31 3.88 -15.55 3.59
C GLY A 31 4.41 -15.72 2.17
N LYS A 32 3.57 -15.53 1.16
CA LYS A 32 3.96 -15.70 -0.25
C LYS A 32 4.63 -14.46 -0.84
N VAL A 33 4.32 -13.29 -0.30
CA VAL A 33 4.97 -12.03 -0.66
C VAL A 33 5.27 -11.25 0.61
N GLU A 34 6.29 -10.40 0.56
CA GLU A 34 6.67 -9.54 1.67
C GLU A 34 6.14 -8.13 1.42
N LEU A 35 5.37 -7.59 2.37
CA LEU A 35 4.84 -6.24 2.31
C LEU A 35 5.80 -5.29 3.01
N VAL A 36 6.15 -4.20 2.32
CA VAL A 36 7.01 -3.15 2.85
C VAL A 36 6.17 -1.88 2.97
N LEU A 37 6.19 -1.24 4.13
CA LEU A 37 5.50 0.02 4.38
C LEU A 37 6.45 1.00 5.04
N SER A 38 6.12 2.30 4.93
CA SER A 38 6.79 3.36 5.67
C SER A 38 5.81 3.97 6.67
N GLU A 39 6.34 4.71 7.64
CA GLU A 39 5.51 5.41 8.61
C GLU A 39 4.54 6.37 7.92
N ALA A 40 4.99 7.08 6.87
CA ALA A 40 4.15 8.01 6.12
C ALA A 40 2.93 7.31 5.52
N ILE A 41 3.11 6.12 4.94
CA ILE A 41 2.00 5.34 4.37
C ILE A 41 1.05 4.88 5.48
N ILE A 42 1.59 4.42 6.60
CA ILE A 42 0.78 3.96 7.74
C ILE A 42 -0.06 5.11 8.30
N GLN A 43 0.53 6.29 8.44
CA GLN A 43 -0.19 7.47 8.94
C GLN A 43 -1.30 7.89 7.99
N GLU A 44 -1.03 7.92 6.70
CA GLU A 44 -2.04 8.25 5.69
C GLU A 44 -3.16 7.22 5.68
N PHE A 45 -2.82 5.94 5.72
CA PHE A 45 -3.81 4.86 5.79
C PHE A 45 -4.71 5.02 7.01
N SER A 46 -4.11 5.27 8.18
CA SER A 46 -4.87 5.45 9.42
C SER A 46 -5.84 6.63 9.32
N ALA A 47 -5.38 7.74 8.76
CA ALA A 47 -6.23 8.93 8.61
C ALA A 47 -7.39 8.70 7.64
N VAL A 48 -7.12 8.06 6.50
CA VAL A 48 -8.16 7.77 5.51
C VAL A 48 -9.15 6.75 6.07
N LEU A 49 -8.67 5.76 6.79
CA LEU A 49 -9.51 4.72 7.36
C LEU A 49 -10.46 5.30 8.41
N GLU A 50 -9.98 6.22 9.24
CA GLU A 50 -10.81 6.91 10.20
C GLU A 50 -11.94 7.69 9.51
N TYR A 51 -11.62 8.40 8.43
CA TYR A 51 -12.59 9.13 7.65
C TYR A 51 -13.64 8.21 7.02
N GLU A 52 -13.19 7.10 6.40
CA GLU A 52 -14.08 6.15 5.73
C GLU A 52 -15.00 5.43 6.74
N GLU A 53 -14.50 5.09 7.91
CA GLU A 53 -15.33 4.50 8.96
C GLU A 53 -16.46 5.41 9.40
N ILE A 54 -16.18 6.70 9.53
CA ILE A 54 -17.21 7.69 9.87
C ILE A 54 -18.28 7.72 8.78
N LYS A 55 -17.87 7.68 7.52
CA LYS A 55 -18.81 7.75 6.39
C LYS A 55 -19.63 6.49 6.24
N THR A 56 -19.04 5.33 6.45
CA THR A 56 -19.72 4.04 6.25
C THR A 56 -20.61 3.65 7.44
N LYS A 57 -20.52 4.38 8.55
CA LYS A 57 -21.30 4.09 9.76
C LYS A 57 -21.09 2.68 10.28
N VAL A 58 -19.87 2.18 10.18
CA VAL A 58 -19.51 0.85 10.66
C VAL A 58 -19.63 0.81 12.19
N VAL A 59 -20.22 -0.26 12.71
CA VAL A 59 -20.31 -0.47 14.16
C VAL A 59 -18.91 -0.78 14.71
N ASN A 60 -18.58 -0.21 15.88
CA ASN A 60 -17.28 -0.40 16.53
C ASN A 60 -16.10 0.07 15.65
N LYS A 61 -16.25 1.21 15.03
CA LYS A 61 -15.29 1.78 14.07
C LYS A 61 -13.86 1.86 14.60
N GLY A 62 -13.70 2.40 15.80
CA GLY A 62 -12.36 2.56 16.38
C GLY A 62 -11.65 1.23 16.57
N LEU A 63 -12.39 0.17 16.94
CA LEU A 63 -11.82 -1.15 17.12
C LEU A 63 -11.41 -1.76 15.79
N LEU A 64 -12.24 -1.61 14.75
CA LEU A 64 -11.91 -2.10 13.41
C LEU A 64 -10.65 -1.43 12.87
N MET A 65 -10.58 -0.11 12.98
CA MET A 65 -9.42 0.67 12.54
C MET A 65 -8.14 0.20 13.25
N LEU A 66 -8.19 0.12 14.58
CA LEU A 66 -7.04 -0.27 15.36
C LEU A 66 -6.53 -1.67 14.99
N ARG A 67 -7.44 -2.63 14.89
CA ARG A 67 -7.08 -4.02 14.53
C ARG A 67 -6.48 -4.11 13.14
N THR A 68 -7.06 -3.37 12.18
CA THR A 68 -6.59 -3.40 10.80
C THR A 68 -5.18 -2.82 10.69
N VAL A 69 -4.95 -1.67 11.30
CA VAL A 69 -3.63 -1.04 11.28
C VAL A 69 -2.60 -1.91 11.99
N GLU A 70 -2.91 -2.39 13.17
CA GLU A 70 -2.00 -3.27 13.92
C GLU A 70 -1.65 -4.53 13.14
N LYS A 71 -2.64 -5.15 12.51
CA LYS A 71 -2.42 -6.35 11.71
C LYS A 71 -1.48 -6.08 10.53
N LEU A 72 -1.72 -5.01 9.79
CA LEU A 72 -0.88 -4.66 8.65
C LEU A 72 0.55 -4.34 9.09
N VAL A 73 0.72 -3.58 10.17
CA VAL A 73 2.04 -3.27 10.71
C VAL A 73 2.76 -4.54 11.12
N SER A 74 2.07 -5.46 11.79
CA SER A 74 2.68 -6.71 12.25
C SER A 74 3.12 -7.62 11.12
N MET A 75 2.45 -7.56 9.97
CA MET A 75 2.78 -8.37 8.80
C MET A 75 3.83 -7.75 7.90
N SER A 76 4.09 -6.45 8.04
CA SER A 76 4.92 -5.70 7.12
C SER A 76 6.32 -5.46 7.66
N LYS A 77 7.24 -5.18 6.73
CA LYS A 77 8.56 -4.66 7.06
C LYS A 77 8.46 -3.15 6.98
N ILE A 78 8.81 -2.47 8.07
CA ILE A 78 8.77 -1.01 8.11
C ILE A 78 10.13 -0.46 7.73
N VAL A 79 10.15 0.45 6.74
CA VAL A 79 11.37 1.06 6.26
C VAL A 79 11.33 2.57 6.51
N VAL A 80 12.52 3.16 6.61
CA VAL A 80 12.69 4.61 6.78
C VAL A 80 13.35 5.13 5.51
N PRO A 81 12.59 5.88 4.67
CA PRO A 81 13.17 6.45 3.46
C PRO A 81 14.31 7.42 3.77
N ALA A 82 15.40 7.27 3.05
CA ALA A 82 16.58 8.12 3.20
C ALA A 82 16.69 9.18 2.10
N ILE A 83 15.95 9.02 1.00
CA ILE A 83 16.02 9.87 -0.19
C ILE A 83 14.65 10.49 -0.42
N LYS A 84 14.63 11.79 -0.77
CA LYS A 84 13.40 12.44 -1.21
C LYS A 84 13.30 12.35 -2.72
N ILE A 85 12.10 12.03 -3.19
CA ILE A 85 11.79 11.86 -4.60
C ILE A 85 10.76 12.91 -5.00
N ALA A 86 10.93 13.53 -6.17
CA ALA A 86 10.03 14.55 -6.69
C ALA A 86 9.72 14.25 -8.16
N VAL A 87 9.04 13.14 -8.41
CA VAL A 87 8.70 12.65 -9.75
C VAL A 87 7.24 12.91 -10.09
N VAL A 88 6.33 12.69 -9.13
CA VAL A 88 4.89 12.88 -9.35
C VAL A 88 4.51 14.30 -8.95
N LYS A 89 4.57 15.22 -9.89
CA LYS A 89 4.35 16.66 -9.62
C LYS A 89 2.90 16.97 -9.27
N GLU A 90 1.96 16.20 -9.81
CA GLU A 90 0.52 16.39 -9.60
C GLU A 90 0.09 16.00 -8.20
N ASP A 91 0.79 15.08 -7.58
CA ASP A 91 0.48 14.61 -6.23
C ASP A 91 1.76 14.27 -5.48
N PRO A 92 2.29 15.20 -4.67
CA PRO A 92 3.50 14.94 -3.90
C PRO A 92 3.38 13.78 -2.90
N ASP A 93 2.15 13.40 -2.50
CA ASP A 93 1.96 12.26 -1.60
C ASP A 93 2.31 10.95 -2.29
N ASP A 94 2.17 10.88 -3.62
CA ASP A 94 2.57 9.69 -4.38
C ASP A 94 4.08 9.48 -4.37
N ASP A 95 4.86 10.55 -4.23
CA ASP A 95 6.32 10.44 -4.12
C ASP A 95 6.74 9.72 -2.85
N LYS A 96 5.96 9.81 -1.79
CA LYS A 96 6.23 9.09 -0.53
C LYS A 96 6.17 7.59 -0.72
N ILE A 97 5.30 7.12 -1.60
CA ILE A 97 5.18 5.70 -1.92
C ILE A 97 6.41 5.23 -2.70
N LEU A 98 6.88 6.05 -3.65
CA LEU A 98 8.11 5.77 -4.38
C LEU A 98 9.31 5.74 -3.44
N GLU A 99 9.38 6.67 -2.49
CA GLU A 99 10.43 6.70 -1.48
C GLU A 99 10.45 5.42 -0.64
N CYS A 100 9.27 4.95 -0.25
CA CYS A 100 9.13 3.69 0.47
C CYS A 100 9.59 2.50 -0.39
N ALA A 101 9.19 2.48 -1.64
CA ALA A 101 9.54 1.41 -2.57
C ALA A 101 11.07 1.31 -2.76
N VAL A 102 11.74 2.44 -2.88
CA VAL A 102 13.21 2.49 -3.00
C VAL A 102 13.86 2.02 -1.71
N ALA A 103 13.42 2.54 -0.57
CA ALA A 103 13.99 2.18 0.73
C ALA A 103 13.84 0.70 1.04
N GLY A 104 12.73 0.09 0.60
CA GLY A 104 12.44 -1.32 0.82
C GLY A 104 13.03 -2.24 -0.24
N ASP A 105 13.62 -1.69 -1.28
CA ASP A 105 14.15 -2.46 -2.41
C ASP A 105 13.09 -3.44 -2.94
N VAL A 106 11.89 -2.92 -3.20
CA VAL A 106 10.77 -3.75 -3.61
C VAL A 106 10.84 -4.10 -5.10
N ASN A 107 10.19 -5.20 -5.45
CA ASN A 107 10.06 -5.63 -6.85
C ASN A 107 8.90 -4.91 -7.54
N TYR A 108 7.81 -4.68 -6.80
CA TYR A 108 6.60 -4.08 -7.33
C TYR A 108 6.04 -3.03 -6.39
N LEU A 109 5.60 -1.91 -6.98
CA LEU A 109 4.76 -0.93 -6.33
C LEU A 109 3.36 -1.11 -6.91
N ILE A 110 2.38 -1.40 -6.06
CA ILE A 110 1.02 -1.69 -6.49
C ILE A 110 0.13 -0.50 -6.20
N SER A 111 -0.53 0.01 -7.24
CA SER A 111 -1.33 1.21 -7.15
C SER A 111 -2.54 1.14 -8.07
N LYS A 112 -3.56 1.90 -7.74
CA LYS A 112 -4.71 2.16 -8.62
C LYS A 112 -4.66 3.56 -9.21
N ASP A 113 -3.69 4.36 -8.80
CA ASP A 113 -3.57 5.76 -9.21
C ASP A 113 -2.91 5.86 -10.57
N ASN A 114 -3.58 6.53 -11.52
CA ASN A 114 -3.07 6.71 -12.86
C ASN A 114 -1.77 7.51 -12.92
N HIS A 115 -1.55 8.43 -11.99
CA HIS A 115 -0.30 9.19 -11.92
C HIS A 115 0.90 8.27 -11.69
N LEU A 116 0.74 7.27 -10.82
CA LEU A 116 1.79 6.27 -10.58
C LEU A 116 1.87 5.24 -11.70
N LEU A 117 0.73 4.73 -12.14
CA LEU A 117 0.69 3.71 -13.19
C LEU A 117 1.31 4.17 -14.50
N ARG A 118 1.20 5.47 -14.83
CA ARG A 118 1.81 6.03 -16.04
C ARG A 118 3.32 5.98 -16.02
N ILE A 119 3.95 5.94 -14.84
CA ILE A 119 5.41 5.85 -14.73
C ILE A 119 5.90 4.49 -15.22
N VAL A 120 5.08 3.45 -15.05
CA VAL A 120 5.31 2.08 -15.49
C VAL A 120 6.47 1.40 -14.75
N LYS A 121 7.60 2.07 -14.64
CA LYS A 121 8.79 1.52 -14.00
C LYS A 121 9.64 2.64 -13.43
N TYR A 122 10.14 2.45 -12.22
CA TYR A 122 11.08 3.37 -11.57
C TYR A 122 12.30 2.58 -11.13
N GLY A 123 13.42 2.75 -11.84
CA GLY A 123 14.58 1.91 -11.63
C GLY A 123 14.25 0.44 -11.88
N LYS A 124 14.43 -0.40 -10.87
CA LYS A 124 14.08 -1.83 -10.92
C LYS A 124 12.64 -2.10 -10.52
N ILE A 125 11.94 -1.10 -10.00
CA ILE A 125 10.61 -1.26 -9.44
C ILE A 125 9.57 -1.15 -10.54
N LYS A 126 8.76 -2.18 -10.71
CA LYS A 126 7.63 -2.14 -11.65
C LYS A 126 6.40 -1.63 -10.92
N ILE A 127 5.69 -0.70 -11.56
CA ILE A 127 4.46 -0.14 -11.00
C ILE A 127 3.29 -0.77 -11.73
N VAL A 128 2.46 -1.50 -10.99
CA VAL A 128 1.37 -2.29 -11.55
C VAL A 128 0.08 -2.10 -10.75
N SER A 129 -1.04 -2.42 -11.38
CA SER A 129 -2.34 -2.47 -10.69
C SER A 129 -2.45 -3.76 -9.87
N PRO A 130 -3.38 -3.81 -8.90
CA PRO A 130 -3.64 -5.05 -8.18
C PRO A 130 -3.96 -6.23 -9.11
N GLU A 131 -4.76 -6.01 -10.14
CA GLU A 131 -5.16 -7.03 -11.09
C GLU A 131 -3.96 -7.56 -11.87
N GLU A 132 -3.08 -6.67 -12.32
CA GLU A 132 -1.87 -7.07 -13.04
C GLU A 132 -0.93 -7.87 -12.14
N PHE A 133 -0.78 -7.45 -10.89
CA PHE A 133 0.07 -8.18 -9.95
C PHE A 133 -0.42 -9.61 -9.73
N LEU A 134 -1.73 -9.78 -9.56
CA LEU A 134 -2.30 -11.10 -9.32
C LEU A 134 -2.12 -12.09 -10.47
N LYS A 135 -1.87 -11.61 -11.69
CA LYS A 135 -1.57 -12.48 -12.82
C LYS A 135 -0.27 -13.25 -12.65
N LEU A 136 0.56 -12.86 -11.70
CA LEU A 136 1.81 -13.58 -11.40
C LEU A 136 1.58 -14.83 -10.54
N PHE A 137 0.37 -15.01 -10.04
CA PHE A 137 0.04 -16.11 -9.11
C PHE A 137 -1.08 -17.02 -9.61
#